data_3490b1e4edb9f3514ea1b688000a12cb
#
_entry.id   3490b1e4edb9f3514ea1b688000a12cb
#
_cell.length_a   1.000
_cell.length_b   1.000
_cell.length_c   1.000
_cell.angle_alpha   90.00
_cell.angle_beta   90.00
_cell.angle_gamma   90.00
#
_symmetry.space_group_name_H-M   'P 1'
#
loop_
_entity.id
_entity.type
_entity.pdbx_description
1 polymer ?
#
loop_
_entity_poly.entity_id
_entity_poly.type
_entity_poly.pdbx_seq_one_letter_code
_entity_poly.pdbx_strand_id
1 'polypeptide(L)'
;ILSLVISFSLSKSQDISLDGESYEYATYYVNSFDFNTGATNVQIFRYTLSSSYYPVQLKVMFRASMLSPNLGINSEQIISEVVTDEFQLSAPLILDNRDISASTTTIYDMDSPPNTIELTGQVIESLDPSQADAILQSVITTGKIADGEYTFQVNILSESDQVLASDSKTILVQSPVSITLESPAGTLSDTLDNVIYTTFPIFQWFSQMCNGCNTYIRVAPFNSQLHSSMEDAMEDQRVLPFDQSEDWYGIDKVNSFQY
;
A
#
# COMPACT_ATOMS: atom_id res chain seq x y z
N ILE A 1 -47.31 21.80 -39.91
CA ILE A 1 -46.23 22.38 -39.07
C ILE A 1 -45.94 21.37 -37.97
N LEU A 2 -44.84 20.64 -38.13
CA LEU A 2 -44.40 19.65 -37.15
C LEU A 2 -43.44 20.37 -36.20
N SER A 3 -43.88 20.59 -34.94
CA SER A 3 -43.01 21.18 -33.91
C SER A 3 -42.13 20.08 -33.29
N LEU A 4 -40.82 20.13 -33.57
CA LEU A 4 -39.80 19.25 -32.94
C LEU A 4 -39.47 19.85 -31.58
N VAL A 5 -39.95 19.25 -30.49
CA VAL A 5 -39.53 19.59 -29.13
C VAL A 5 -38.28 18.84 -28.84
N ILE A 6 -37.14 19.54 -28.89
CA ILE A 6 -35.84 19.00 -28.44
C ILE A 6 -35.76 19.22 -26.91
N SER A 7 -35.96 18.17 -26.15
CA SER A 7 -35.70 18.18 -24.70
C SER A 7 -34.22 18.06 -24.47
N PHE A 8 -33.55 19.14 -24.09
CA PHE A 8 -32.21 19.08 -23.52
C PHE A 8 -32.31 18.61 -22.06
N SER A 9 -32.02 17.33 -21.82
CA SER A 9 -31.68 16.90 -20.48
C SER A 9 -30.30 17.46 -20.13
N LEU A 10 -30.25 18.45 -19.26
CA LEU A 10 -29.01 18.86 -18.60
C LEU A 10 -28.57 17.68 -17.74
N SER A 11 -27.67 16.87 -18.28
CA SER A 11 -26.92 15.91 -17.49
C SER A 11 -26.08 16.71 -16.49
N LYS A 12 -26.48 16.75 -15.23
CA LYS A 12 -25.64 17.25 -14.17
C LYS A 12 -24.43 16.27 -14.08
N SER A 13 -23.24 16.78 -14.31
CA SER A 13 -22.01 16.04 -14.01
C SER A 13 -22.05 15.70 -12.52
N GLN A 14 -22.01 14.42 -12.19
CA GLN A 14 -21.82 13.97 -10.82
C GLN A 14 -20.34 14.16 -10.48
N ASP A 15 -20.04 15.10 -9.60
CA ASP A 15 -18.69 15.26 -9.07
C ASP A 15 -18.50 14.25 -7.95
N ILE A 16 -17.76 13.19 -8.27
CA ILE A 16 -17.27 12.19 -7.33
C ILE A 16 -15.85 12.58 -6.97
N SER A 17 -15.53 12.59 -5.69
CA SER A 17 -14.18 12.85 -5.21
C SER A 17 -13.63 11.67 -4.38
N LEU A 18 -12.36 11.41 -4.57
CA LEU A 18 -11.51 10.56 -3.73
C LEU A 18 -10.54 11.48 -3.00
N ASP A 19 -10.63 11.52 -1.67
CA ASP A 19 -9.73 12.28 -0.80
C ASP A 19 -9.00 11.32 0.13
N GLY A 20 -7.70 11.22 -0.02
CA GLY A 20 -6.87 10.25 0.72
C GLY A 20 -5.60 9.91 -0.04
N GLU A 21 -5.02 8.77 0.28
CA GLU A 21 -3.75 8.34 -0.29
C GLU A 21 -3.59 6.83 -0.39
N SER A 22 -2.68 6.44 -1.29
CA SER A 22 -2.10 5.09 -1.33
C SER A 22 -0.76 5.09 -0.61
N TYR A 23 -0.53 4.10 0.24
CA TYR A 23 0.66 4.01 1.10
C TYR A 23 1.83 3.34 0.38
N GLU A 24 3.02 3.95 0.44
CA GLU A 24 4.23 3.43 -0.21
C GLU A 24 4.69 2.08 0.34
N TYR A 25 4.49 1.85 1.64
CA TYR A 25 4.87 0.58 2.27
C TYR A 25 4.08 -0.63 1.76
N ALA A 26 2.97 -0.41 1.06
CA ALA A 26 2.15 -1.48 0.49
C ALA A 26 2.96 -2.45 -0.40
N THR A 27 3.99 -1.95 -1.07
CA THR A 27 4.88 -2.77 -1.90
C THR A 27 5.61 -3.86 -1.13
N TYR A 28 5.95 -3.61 0.15
CA TYR A 28 6.63 -4.60 0.98
C TYR A 28 5.76 -5.81 1.30
N TYR A 29 4.46 -5.70 1.06
CA TYR A 29 3.47 -6.70 1.43
C TYR A 29 2.73 -7.29 0.22
N VAL A 30 3.28 -7.14 -0.99
CA VAL A 30 2.71 -7.77 -2.20
C VAL A 30 2.57 -9.28 -2.05
N ASN A 31 3.44 -9.91 -1.25
CA ASN A 31 3.37 -11.33 -0.92
C ASN A 31 2.18 -11.68 0.01
N SER A 32 1.54 -10.71 0.63
CA SER A 32 0.35 -10.93 1.48
C SER A 32 -0.96 -10.91 0.69
N PHE A 33 -0.90 -10.64 -0.62
CA PHE A 33 -2.06 -10.74 -1.48
C PHE A 33 -2.47 -12.19 -1.70
N ASP A 34 -3.74 -12.46 -1.55
CA ASP A 34 -4.34 -13.65 -2.14
C ASP A 34 -4.69 -13.36 -3.60
N PHE A 35 -3.86 -13.84 -4.52
CA PHE A 35 -4.04 -13.62 -5.96
C PHE A 35 -5.36 -14.18 -6.51
N ASN A 36 -6.01 -15.11 -5.80
CA ASN A 36 -7.27 -15.69 -6.23
C ASN A 36 -8.47 -14.82 -5.87
N THR A 37 -8.40 -14.13 -4.73
CA THR A 37 -9.52 -13.34 -4.18
C THR A 37 -9.27 -11.85 -4.24
N GLY A 38 -8.05 -11.43 -4.52
CA GLY A 38 -7.61 -10.03 -4.40
C GLY A 38 -7.53 -9.51 -2.96
N ALA A 39 -7.76 -10.39 -1.97
CA ALA A 39 -7.76 -10.00 -0.57
C ALA A 39 -6.34 -9.79 -0.04
N THR A 40 -6.18 -8.83 0.84
CA THR A 40 -4.97 -8.64 1.66
C THR A 40 -5.36 -8.05 3.01
N ASN A 41 -4.61 -8.41 4.04
CA ASN A 41 -4.78 -7.82 5.39
C ASN A 41 -4.01 -6.51 5.56
N VAL A 42 -3.18 -6.14 4.59
CA VAL A 42 -2.37 -4.91 4.63
C VAL A 42 -3.15 -3.77 4.02
N GLN A 43 -3.16 -2.65 4.71
CA GLN A 43 -3.75 -1.42 4.19
C GLN A 43 -2.83 -0.83 3.11
N ILE A 44 -3.31 -0.79 1.87
CA ILE A 44 -2.59 -0.25 0.71
C ILE A 44 -3.02 1.19 0.44
N PHE A 45 -4.31 1.46 0.62
CA PHE A 45 -4.87 2.79 0.48
C PHE A 45 -6.00 3.03 1.46
N ARG A 46 -6.31 4.30 1.65
CA ARG A 46 -7.48 4.76 2.38
C ARG A 46 -7.97 6.06 1.77
N TYR A 47 -9.21 6.06 1.30
CA TYR A 47 -9.85 7.21 0.70
C TYR A 47 -11.17 7.54 1.39
N THR A 48 -11.50 8.82 1.44
CA THR A 48 -12.86 9.27 1.67
C THR A 48 -13.52 9.48 0.31
N LEU A 49 -14.48 8.62 -0.01
CA LEU A 49 -15.31 8.73 -1.20
C LEU A 49 -16.49 9.63 -0.90
N SER A 50 -16.69 10.67 -1.69
CA SER A 50 -17.82 11.57 -1.55
C SER A 50 -18.41 11.98 -2.89
N SER A 51 -19.66 12.45 -2.87
CA SER A 51 -20.41 12.91 -4.05
C SER A 51 -21.03 14.27 -3.78
N SER A 52 -21.16 15.07 -4.82
CA SER A 52 -21.92 16.32 -4.76
C SER A 52 -23.43 16.10 -4.62
N TYR A 53 -23.93 14.90 -4.93
CA TYR A 53 -25.32 14.51 -4.81
C TYR A 53 -25.46 13.09 -4.27
N TYR A 54 -26.36 12.90 -3.33
CA TYR A 54 -26.76 11.61 -2.78
C TYR A 54 -28.26 11.35 -3.01
N PRO A 55 -28.69 10.09 -3.14
CA PRO A 55 -27.86 8.89 -3.31
C PRO A 55 -27.29 8.77 -4.73
N VAL A 56 -26.20 8.01 -4.87
CA VAL A 56 -25.57 7.69 -6.15
C VAL A 56 -25.20 6.22 -6.22
N GLN A 57 -25.38 5.57 -7.38
CA GLN A 57 -24.97 4.19 -7.64
C GLN A 57 -23.56 4.18 -8.20
N LEU A 58 -22.68 3.38 -7.60
CA LEU A 58 -21.26 3.33 -7.91
C LEU A 58 -20.73 1.90 -7.86
N LYS A 59 -19.61 1.69 -8.53
CA LYS A 59 -18.73 0.52 -8.36
C LYS A 59 -17.33 1.02 -8.03
N VAL A 60 -16.55 0.20 -7.37
CA VAL A 60 -15.12 0.44 -7.14
C VAL A 60 -14.32 -0.59 -7.89
N MET A 61 -13.35 -0.15 -8.66
CA MET A 61 -12.32 -1.00 -9.25
C MET A 61 -11.00 -0.75 -8.53
N PHE A 62 -10.39 -1.81 -8.06
CA PHE A 62 -9.02 -1.81 -7.57
C PHE A 62 -8.17 -2.66 -8.48
N ARG A 63 -7.02 -2.12 -8.93
CA ARG A 63 -6.03 -2.83 -9.74
C ARG A 63 -4.67 -2.68 -9.13
N ALA A 64 -3.98 -3.80 -8.96
CA ALA A 64 -2.57 -3.87 -8.69
C ALA A 64 -1.86 -4.45 -9.91
N SER A 65 -0.81 -3.80 -10.38
CA SER A 65 0.01 -4.25 -11.49
C SER A 65 1.49 -4.14 -11.19
N MET A 66 2.31 -4.86 -11.92
CA MET A 66 3.76 -4.81 -11.78
C MET A 66 4.47 -4.93 -13.12
N LEU A 67 5.67 -4.36 -13.17
CA LEU A 67 6.68 -4.57 -14.19
C LEU A 67 7.98 -4.94 -13.48
N SER A 68 8.49 -6.15 -13.69
CA SER A 68 9.70 -6.64 -13.03
C SER A 68 10.55 -7.47 -14.01
N PRO A 69 11.50 -6.84 -14.68
CA PRO A 69 12.40 -7.55 -15.61
C PRO A 69 13.17 -8.69 -14.95
N ASN A 70 13.51 -8.55 -13.66
CA ASN A 70 14.20 -9.57 -12.90
C ASN A 70 13.38 -10.86 -12.72
N LEU A 71 12.06 -10.77 -12.80
CA LEU A 71 11.13 -11.91 -12.83
C LEU A 71 10.72 -12.32 -14.25
N GLY A 72 11.33 -11.70 -15.28
CA GLY A 72 10.94 -11.93 -16.68
C GLY A 72 9.66 -11.19 -17.10
N ILE A 73 9.12 -10.32 -16.25
CA ILE A 73 7.93 -9.49 -16.51
C ILE A 73 8.41 -8.18 -17.15
N ASN A 74 8.51 -8.17 -18.47
CA ASN A 74 9.09 -7.07 -19.24
C ASN A 74 8.07 -6.03 -19.74
N SER A 75 6.80 -6.23 -19.45
CA SER A 75 5.70 -5.27 -19.64
C SER A 75 4.83 -5.28 -18.41
N GLU A 76 4.12 -4.20 -18.17
CA GLU A 76 3.16 -4.14 -17.07
C GLU A 76 2.18 -5.30 -17.16
N GLN A 77 2.05 -6.05 -16.07
CA GLN A 77 1.11 -7.13 -15.90
C GLN A 77 0.23 -6.91 -14.67
N ILE A 78 -1.04 -7.25 -14.82
CA ILE A 78 -2.00 -7.15 -13.73
C ILE A 78 -1.74 -8.28 -12.75
N ILE A 79 -1.46 -7.90 -11.49
CA ILE A 79 -1.35 -8.84 -10.36
C ILE A 79 -2.75 -9.28 -9.94
N SER A 80 -3.63 -8.31 -9.77
CA SER A 80 -5.04 -8.52 -9.42
C SER A 80 -5.85 -7.31 -9.81
N GLU A 81 -7.00 -7.54 -10.41
CA GLU A 81 -8.02 -6.55 -10.65
C GLU A 81 -9.34 -7.05 -10.08
N VAL A 82 -9.92 -6.25 -9.19
CA VAL A 82 -11.20 -6.55 -8.54
C VAL A 82 -12.15 -5.40 -8.81
N VAL A 83 -13.37 -5.72 -9.21
CA VAL A 83 -14.46 -4.75 -9.37
C VAL A 83 -15.59 -5.14 -8.45
N THR A 84 -16.11 -4.21 -7.67
CA THR A 84 -17.26 -4.46 -6.78
C THR A 84 -18.56 -4.55 -7.58
N ASP A 85 -19.53 -5.26 -7.02
CA ASP A 85 -20.91 -5.09 -7.42
C ASP A 85 -21.33 -3.64 -7.19
N GLU A 86 -22.43 -3.25 -7.84
CA GLU A 86 -23.00 -1.93 -7.69
C GLU A 86 -23.54 -1.74 -6.27
N PHE A 87 -23.23 -0.60 -5.67
CA PHE A 87 -23.73 -0.22 -4.37
C PHE A 87 -24.21 1.22 -4.36
N GLN A 88 -25.13 1.52 -3.45
CA GLN A 88 -25.64 2.87 -3.26
C GLN A 88 -24.82 3.62 -2.20
N LEU A 89 -24.24 4.75 -2.61
CA LEU A 89 -23.60 5.69 -1.71
C LEU A 89 -24.63 6.76 -1.30
N SER A 90 -24.99 6.83 -0.01
CA SER A 90 -25.98 7.75 0.53
C SER A 90 -25.37 8.89 1.37
N ALA A 91 -24.12 8.73 1.80
CA ALA A 91 -23.31 9.71 2.50
C ALA A 91 -21.82 9.43 2.21
N PRO A 92 -20.87 10.29 2.61
CA PRO A 92 -19.45 10.00 2.48
C PRO A 92 -19.08 8.65 3.08
N LEU A 93 -18.13 7.95 2.45
CA LEU A 93 -17.70 6.60 2.80
C LEU A 93 -16.18 6.55 2.92
N ILE A 94 -15.66 5.93 3.97
CA ILE A 94 -14.25 5.55 4.04
C ILE A 94 -14.08 4.24 3.31
N LEU A 95 -13.24 4.25 2.27
CA LEU A 95 -12.92 3.12 1.43
C LEU A 95 -11.49 2.68 1.69
N ASP A 96 -11.33 1.40 1.99
CA ASP A 96 -10.04 0.74 2.24
C ASP A 96 -9.92 -0.47 1.30
N ASN A 97 -8.71 -0.79 0.85
CA ASN A 97 -8.52 -1.95 -0.03
C ASN A 97 -8.95 -3.29 0.61
N ARG A 98 -8.91 -3.37 1.93
CA ARG A 98 -9.35 -4.57 2.68
C ARG A 98 -10.85 -4.81 2.60
N ASP A 99 -11.60 -3.79 2.21
CA ASP A 99 -13.05 -3.86 1.98
C ASP A 99 -13.39 -4.39 0.58
N ILE A 100 -12.38 -4.45 -0.32
CA ILE A 100 -12.55 -4.81 -1.73
C ILE A 100 -11.93 -6.19 -1.97
N SER A 101 -12.76 -7.21 -2.01
CA SER A 101 -12.33 -8.58 -2.31
C SER A 101 -13.47 -9.38 -2.91
N ALA A 102 -13.18 -10.62 -3.36
CA ALA A 102 -14.21 -11.55 -3.82
C ALA A 102 -15.15 -12.04 -2.69
N SER A 103 -14.85 -11.70 -1.44
CA SER A 103 -15.74 -11.95 -0.30
C SER A 103 -16.61 -10.74 -0.02
N THR A 104 -17.84 -10.98 0.44
CA THR A 104 -18.72 -9.89 0.87
C THR A 104 -18.22 -9.27 2.16
N THR A 105 -18.01 -7.96 2.15
CA THR A 105 -17.61 -7.16 3.30
C THR A 105 -18.71 -6.16 3.63
N THR A 106 -19.05 -6.02 4.91
CA THR A 106 -20.01 -5.03 5.38
C THR A 106 -19.28 -3.79 5.87
N ILE A 107 -19.54 -2.66 5.26
CA ILE A 107 -18.99 -1.35 5.63
C ILE A 107 -20.11 -0.36 5.94
N TYR A 108 -19.76 0.80 6.49
CA TYR A 108 -20.70 1.80 6.95
C TYR A 108 -20.31 3.16 6.40
N ASP A 109 -21.31 3.90 5.91
CA ASP A 109 -21.10 5.29 5.53
C ASP A 109 -21.02 6.23 6.77
N MET A 110 -20.76 7.50 6.54
CA MET A 110 -20.58 8.50 7.59
C MET A 110 -21.88 9.21 7.99
N ASP A 111 -23.04 8.66 7.62
CA ASP A 111 -24.33 9.24 8.02
C ASP A 111 -24.64 8.97 9.51
N SER A 112 -25.67 9.60 10.04
CA SER A 112 -26.13 9.43 11.41
C SER A 112 -27.64 9.19 11.49
N PRO A 113 -28.13 7.97 11.69
CA PRO A 113 -27.35 6.72 11.87
C PRO A 113 -26.65 6.26 10.58
N PRO A 114 -25.52 5.53 10.67
CA PRO A 114 -24.80 5.05 9.51
C PRO A 114 -25.63 4.06 8.68
N ASN A 115 -25.56 4.19 7.36
CA ASN A 115 -26.14 3.19 6.47
C ASN A 115 -25.16 2.03 6.25
N THR A 116 -25.70 0.82 6.18
CA THR A 116 -24.93 -0.38 5.88
C THR A 116 -24.77 -0.53 4.37
N ILE A 117 -23.54 -0.79 3.93
CA ILE A 117 -23.20 -1.08 2.54
C ILE A 117 -22.52 -2.45 2.51
N GLU A 118 -23.03 -3.35 1.68
CA GLU A 118 -22.39 -4.64 1.41
C GLU A 118 -21.60 -4.54 0.11
N LEU A 119 -20.29 -4.69 0.21
CA LEU A 119 -19.41 -4.74 -0.96
C LEU A 119 -19.05 -6.21 -1.24
N THR A 120 -19.32 -6.62 -2.46
CA THR A 120 -18.86 -7.91 -2.99
C THR A 120 -18.06 -7.64 -4.24
N GLY A 121 -16.81 -8.07 -4.28
CA GLY A 121 -15.96 -7.90 -5.44
C GLY A 121 -15.97 -9.13 -6.34
N GLN A 122 -15.64 -8.91 -7.61
CA GLN A 122 -15.37 -9.95 -8.59
C GLN A 122 -13.95 -9.76 -9.10
N VAL A 123 -13.14 -10.83 -9.07
CA VAL A 123 -11.82 -10.81 -9.69
C VAL A 123 -12.01 -10.84 -11.21
N ILE A 124 -11.63 -9.76 -11.87
CA ILE A 124 -11.74 -9.62 -13.33
C ILE A 124 -10.50 -10.19 -14.01
N GLU A 125 -9.33 -9.92 -13.43
CA GLU A 125 -8.05 -10.39 -13.91
C GLU A 125 -7.10 -10.68 -12.76
N SER A 126 -6.28 -11.71 -12.90
CA SER A 126 -5.22 -12.05 -11.96
C SER A 126 -4.02 -12.63 -12.70
N LEU A 127 -2.87 -12.64 -12.04
CA LEU A 127 -1.69 -13.33 -12.56
C LEU A 127 -1.96 -14.79 -12.84
N ASP A 128 -1.30 -15.29 -13.87
CA ASP A 128 -1.23 -16.74 -14.10
C ASP A 128 -0.64 -17.41 -12.84
N PRO A 129 -1.20 -18.56 -12.40
CA PRO A 129 -0.73 -19.25 -11.20
C PRO A 129 0.77 -19.53 -11.19
N SER A 130 1.37 -19.84 -12.36
CA SER A 130 2.81 -20.09 -12.44
C SER A 130 3.66 -18.84 -12.23
N GLN A 131 3.17 -17.67 -12.63
CA GLN A 131 3.81 -16.38 -12.39
C GLN A 131 3.64 -15.95 -10.92
N ALA A 132 2.46 -16.15 -10.36
CA ALA A 132 2.19 -15.92 -8.94
C ALA A 132 3.11 -16.77 -8.06
N ASP A 133 3.27 -18.04 -8.37
CA ASP A 133 4.19 -18.94 -7.68
C ASP A 133 5.65 -18.49 -7.81
N ALA A 134 6.08 -17.99 -8.97
CA ALA A 134 7.44 -17.48 -9.18
C ALA A 134 7.71 -16.24 -8.31
N ILE A 135 6.75 -15.33 -8.18
CA ILE A 135 6.83 -14.16 -7.31
C ILE A 135 6.94 -14.61 -5.84
N LEU A 136 6.04 -15.49 -5.39
CA LEU A 136 6.05 -16.01 -4.02
C LEU A 136 7.36 -16.73 -3.69
N GLN A 137 7.87 -17.57 -4.61
CA GLN A 137 9.15 -18.25 -4.43
C GLN A 137 10.32 -17.29 -4.36
N SER A 138 10.32 -16.22 -5.17
CA SER A 138 11.33 -15.17 -5.10
C SER A 138 11.33 -14.50 -3.73
N VAL A 139 10.16 -14.14 -3.20
CA VAL A 139 10.02 -13.52 -1.87
C VAL A 139 10.46 -14.50 -0.77
N ILE A 140 10.01 -15.75 -0.81
CA ILE A 140 10.39 -16.78 0.18
C ILE A 140 11.90 -17.02 0.18
N THR A 141 12.53 -17.08 -1.01
CA THR A 141 13.93 -17.40 -1.16
C THR A 141 14.84 -16.22 -0.76
N THR A 142 14.45 -15.01 -1.12
CA THR A 142 15.29 -13.82 -0.92
C THR A 142 14.91 -13.02 0.32
N GLY A 143 13.74 -13.25 0.89
CA GLY A 143 13.14 -12.44 1.95
C GLY A 143 12.81 -11.01 1.50
N LYS A 144 12.77 -10.76 0.19
CA LYS A 144 12.59 -9.43 -0.40
C LYS A 144 11.59 -9.48 -1.53
N ILE A 145 10.89 -8.38 -1.71
CA ILE A 145 10.09 -8.14 -2.90
C ILE A 145 11.03 -8.00 -4.12
N ALA A 146 10.59 -8.50 -5.25
CA ALA A 146 11.35 -8.38 -6.49
C ALA A 146 11.47 -6.91 -6.91
N ASP A 147 12.63 -6.53 -7.42
CA ASP A 147 12.82 -5.21 -7.99
C ASP A 147 11.86 -4.99 -9.17
N GLY A 148 11.25 -3.83 -9.24
CA GLY A 148 10.29 -3.52 -10.28
C GLY A 148 9.46 -2.28 -9.97
N GLU A 149 8.58 -1.96 -10.89
CA GLU A 149 7.56 -0.93 -10.73
C GLU A 149 6.25 -1.60 -10.33
N TYR A 150 5.64 -1.12 -9.25
CA TYR A 150 4.36 -1.59 -8.76
C TYR A 150 3.35 -0.44 -8.82
N THR A 151 2.27 -0.63 -9.55
CA THR A 151 1.22 0.38 -9.69
C THR A 151 -0.05 -0.09 -9.02
N PHE A 152 -0.58 0.75 -8.13
CA PHE A 152 -1.87 0.56 -7.48
C PHE A 152 -2.83 1.62 -8.00
N GLN A 153 -3.98 1.21 -8.48
CA GLN A 153 -4.98 2.09 -9.06
C GLN A 153 -6.34 1.83 -8.43
N VAL A 154 -7.04 2.90 -8.09
CA VAL A 154 -8.43 2.89 -7.64
C VAL A 154 -9.25 3.74 -8.60
N ASN A 155 -10.30 3.16 -9.15
CA ASN A 155 -11.27 3.87 -9.98
C ASN A 155 -12.65 3.76 -9.36
N ILE A 156 -13.36 4.87 -9.32
CA ILE A 156 -14.79 4.90 -9.02
C ILE A 156 -15.52 4.92 -10.35
N LEU A 157 -16.38 3.96 -10.53
CA LEU A 157 -17.11 3.75 -11.77
C LEU A 157 -18.60 4.06 -11.58
N SER A 158 -19.24 4.54 -12.65
CA SER A 158 -20.69 4.62 -12.75
C SER A 158 -21.31 3.24 -13.01
N GLU A 159 -22.64 3.16 -12.98
CA GLU A 159 -23.41 1.97 -13.42
C GLU A 159 -23.02 1.48 -14.83
N SER A 160 -22.64 2.40 -15.72
CA SER A 160 -22.22 2.11 -17.10
C SER A 160 -20.71 1.93 -17.27
N ASP A 161 -19.99 1.67 -16.19
CA ASP A 161 -18.52 1.46 -16.14
C ASP A 161 -17.69 2.67 -16.60
N GLN A 162 -18.27 3.88 -16.58
CA GLN A 162 -17.50 5.10 -16.83
C GLN A 162 -16.73 5.51 -15.58
N VAL A 163 -15.45 5.85 -15.74
CA VAL A 163 -14.61 6.35 -14.64
C VAL A 163 -15.09 7.76 -14.25
N LEU A 164 -15.50 7.90 -13.00
CA LEU A 164 -15.97 9.16 -12.41
C LEU A 164 -14.86 9.83 -11.59
N ALA A 165 -14.04 9.03 -10.90
CA ALA A 165 -12.87 9.47 -10.16
C ALA A 165 -11.80 8.39 -10.23
N SER A 166 -10.54 8.77 -10.18
CA SER A 166 -9.41 7.84 -10.23
C SER A 166 -8.24 8.39 -9.46
N ASP A 167 -7.53 7.50 -8.77
CA ASP A 167 -6.20 7.77 -8.24
C ASP A 167 -5.28 6.58 -8.53
N SER A 168 -4.00 6.86 -8.75
CA SER A 168 -3.03 5.80 -8.97
C SER A 168 -1.67 6.20 -8.41
N LYS A 169 -0.96 5.22 -7.84
CA LYS A 169 0.39 5.38 -7.32
C LYS A 169 1.31 4.32 -7.88
N THR A 170 2.40 4.75 -8.50
CA THR A 170 3.47 3.87 -8.94
C THR A 170 4.63 3.97 -7.97
N ILE A 171 5.12 2.84 -7.53
CA ILE A 171 6.20 2.69 -6.57
C ILE A 171 7.31 1.87 -7.21
N LEU A 172 8.51 2.46 -7.26
CA LEU A 172 9.70 1.79 -7.75
C LEU A 172 10.38 1.07 -6.59
N VAL A 173 10.39 -0.26 -6.64
CA VAL A 173 11.13 -1.11 -5.70
C VAL A 173 12.47 -1.44 -6.31
N GLN A 174 13.54 -1.07 -5.63
CA GLN A 174 14.91 -1.42 -6.01
C GLN A 174 15.64 -1.90 -4.76
N SER A 175 16.04 -3.14 -4.74
CA SER A 175 16.84 -3.67 -3.65
C SER A 175 18.25 -3.12 -3.73
N PRO A 176 18.79 -2.53 -2.66
CA PRO A 176 20.21 -2.21 -2.62
C PRO A 176 21.02 -3.51 -2.77
N VAL A 177 22.09 -3.47 -3.55
CA VAL A 177 22.94 -4.65 -3.79
C VAL A 177 23.53 -5.17 -2.49
N SER A 178 23.85 -4.28 -1.56
CA SER A 178 24.22 -4.61 -0.18
C SER A 178 24.12 -3.40 0.74
N ILE A 179 23.71 -3.63 1.98
CA ILE A 179 23.89 -2.69 3.09
C ILE A 179 24.72 -3.44 4.13
N THR A 180 25.86 -2.89 4.48
CA THR A 180 26.73 -3.45 5.51
C THR A 180 26.91 -2.42 6.61
N LEU A 181 26.48 -2.73 7.83
CA LEU A 181 26.71 -1.88 8.98
C LEU A 181 28.21 -1.94 9.35
N GLU A 182 28.87 -0.78 9.36
CA GLU A 182 30.29 -0.65 9.66
C GLU A 182 30.54 -0.30 11.13
N SER A 183 29.67 0.51 11.72
CA SER A 183 29.77 0.91 13.12
C SER A 183 28.39 1.35 13.66
N PRO A 184 27.98 0.87 14.84
CA PRO A 184 28.48 -0.34 15.48
C PRO A 184 28.22 -1.56 14.60
N ALA A 185 29.20 -2.44 14.45
CA ALA A 185 29.10 -3.62 13.57
C ALA A 185 28.90 -4.89 14.39
N GLY A 186 28.30 -5.91 13.78
CA GLY A 186 28.06 -7.21 14.41
C GLY A 186 26.65 -7.72 14.20
N THR A 187 26.41 -8.95 14.61
CA THR A 187 25.06 -9.53 14.59
C THR A 187 24.27 -9.03 15.79
N LEU A 188 22.94 -8.97 15.67
CA LEU A 188 22.02 -8.59 16.77
C LEU A 188 22.23 -9.41 18.05
N SER A 189 22.76 -10.63 17.92
CA SER A 189 23.08 -11.52 19.05
C SER A 189 24.42 -11.24 19.71
N ASP A 190 25.29 -10.44 19.09
CA ASP A 190 26.63 -10.15 19.61
C ASP A 190 26.61 -8.88 20.44
N THR A 191 26.24 -9.02 21.71
CA THR A 191 26.10 -7.91 22.67
C THR A 191 27.41 -7.62 23.41
N LEU A 192 28.48 -8.41 23.24
CA LEU A 192 29.71 -8.30 24.01
C LEU A 192 30.78 -7.50 23.28
N ASP A 193 30.88 -7.64 21.96
CA ASP A 193 31.96 -7.04 21.19
C ASP A 193 31.61 -5.65 20.62
N ASN A 194 30.33 -5.25 20.67
CA ASN A 194 29.85 -4.00 20.12
C ASN A 194 29.27 -3.02 21.17
N VAL A 195 29.93 -2.95 22.32
CA VAL A 195 29.53 -2.05 23.40
C VAL A 195 29.81 -0.59 23.01
N ILE A 196 28.76 0.21 23.00
CA ILE A 196 28.84 1.65 22.75
C ILE A 196 28.92 2.39 24.08
N TYR A 197 30.02 3.13 24.30
CA TYR A 197 30.28 3.88 25.53
C TYR A 197 29.87 5.37 25.45
N THR A 198 29.04 5.70 24.49
CA THR A 198 28.56 7.09 24.31
C THR A 198 27.03 7.14 24.30
N THR A 199 26.49 8.24 24.79
CA THR A 199 25.06 8.55 24.71
C THR A 199 24.64 9.07 23.33
N PHE A 200 25.60 9.35 22.45
CA PHE A 200 25.41 9.83 21.10
C PHE A 200 26.14 8.90 20.10
N PRO A 201 25.67 7.68 19.89
CA PRO A 201 26.31 6.77 18.98
C PRO A 201 26.23 7.29 17.53
N ILE A 202 27.28 7.01 16.78
CA ILE A 202 27.33 7.25 15.34
C ILE A 202 27.14 5.90 14.66
N PHE A 203 26.11 5.79 13.88
CA PHE A 203 25.85 4.64 13.01
C PHE A 203 26.49 4.92 11.66
N GLN A 204 27.27 3.98 11.16
CA GLN A 204 27.92 4.05 9.84
C GLN A 204 27.64 2.77 9.09
N TRP A 205 27.36 2.89 7.80
CA TRP A 205 27.11 1.75 6.94
C TRP A 205 27.65 2.01 5.54
N PHE A 206 28.05 0.93 4.90
CA PHE A 206 28.29 0.91 3.47
C PHE A 206 27.02 0.46 2.77
N SER A 207 26.57 1.21 1.80
CA SER A 207 25.43 0.85 0.95
C SER A 207 25.81 1.04 -0.50
N GLN A 208 25.64 -0.01 -1.28
CA GLN A 208 25.64 0.11 -2.73
C GLN A 208 24.26 0.62 -3.15
N MET A 209 24.14 1.94 -3.16
CA MET A 209 22.86 2.62 -3.37
C MET A 209 22.32 2.40 -4.76
N CYS A 210 21.02 2.14 -4.88
CA CYS A 210 20.28 2.25 -6.12
C CYS A 210 19.99 3.73 -6.44
N ASN A 211 19.95 4.08 -7.72
CA ASN A 211 19.46 5.40 -8.12
C ASN A 211 17.96 5.50 -7.84
N GLY A 212 17.57 6.44 -6.98
CA GLY A 212 16.17 6.68 -6.63
C GLY A 212 15.68 5.97 -5.36
N CYS A 213 16.52 5.18 -4.68
CA CYS A 213 16.17 4.64 -3.37
C CYS A 213 16.15 5.73 -2.29
N ASN A 214 15.15 5.69 -1.44
CA ASN A 214 15.15 6.41 -0.18
C ASN A 214 15.72 5.50 0.91
N THR A 215 16.52 6.08 1.79
CA THR A 215 17.12 5.35 2.92
C THR A 215 16.44 5.80 4.20
N TYR A 216 16.09 4.83 5.02
CA TYR A 216 15.46 5.07 6.32
C TYR A 216 16.26 4.38 7.41
N ILE A 217 16.29 4.97 8.59
CA ILE A 217 16.86 4.38 9.81
C ILE A 217 15.78 4.27 10.87
N ARG A 218 15.83 3.19 11.61
CA ARG A 218 15.04 2.97 12.81
C ARG A 218 15.94 2.47 13.92
N VAL A 219 15.84 3.07 15.09
CA VAL A 219 16.62 2.73 16.28
C VAL A 219 15.67 2.60 17.45
N ALA A 220 15.74 1.49 18.17
CA ALA A 220 14.92 1.28 19.36
C ALA A 220 15.77 0.68 20.49
N PRO A 221 15.62 1.11 21.75
CA PRO A 221 16.26 0.49 22.87
C PRO A 221 15.60 -0.86 23.17
N PHE A 222 16.40 -1.91 23.31
CA PHE A 222 15.90 -3.20 23.77
C PHE A 222 15.86 -3.24 25.30
N ASN A 223 14.73 -3.64 25.86
CA ASN A 223 14.56 -3.90 27.28
C ASN A 223 13.90 -5.27 27.47
N SER A 224 14.65 -6.22 28.02
CA SER A 224 14.16 -7.60 28.21
C SER A 224 12.98 -7.73 29.21
N GLN A 225 12.65 -6.68 29.96
CA GLN A 225 11.45 -6.68 30.80
C GLN A 225 10.19 -6.23 30.05
N LEU A 226 10.35 -5.53 28.93
CA LEU A 226 9.26 -4.98 28.12
C LEU A 226 9.10 -5.71 26.80
N HIS A 227 10.19 -6.21 26.24
CA HIS A 227 10.24 -6.78 24.90
C HIS A 227 10.59 -8.27 24.96
N SER A 228 9.83 -9.06 24.24
CA SER A 228 10.03 -10.51 24.11
C SER A 228 11.17 -10.87 23.15
N SER A 229 11.44 -9.98 22.17
CA SER A 229 12.50 -10.11 21.18
C SER A 229 13.04 -8.74 20.77
N MET A 230 14.10 -8.70 19.98
CA MET A 230 14.64 -7.46 19.41
C MET A 230 13.71 -6.88 18.34
N GLU A 231 13.02 -7.74 17.59
CA GLU A 231 12.01 -7.38 16.63
C GLU A 231 10.83 -6.67 17.32
N ASP A 232 10.38 -7.20 18.46
CA ASP A 232 9.33 -6.59 19.29
C ASP A 232 9.72 -5.18 19.75
N ALA A 233 10.99 -4.98 20.14
CA ALA A 233 11.51 -3.65 20.47
C ALA A 233 11.52 -2.69 19.27
N MET A 234 11.80 -3.20 18.07
CA MET A 234 11.78 -2.39 16.86
C MET A 234 10.37 -1.97 16.44
N GLU A 235 9.35 -2.70 16.87
CA GLU A 235 7.94 -2.38 16.60
C GLU A 235 7.30 -1.50 17.69
N ASP A 236 7.95 -1.33 18.85
CA ASP A 236 7.43 -0.50 19.93
C ASP A 236 7.70 0.98 19.67
N GLN A 237 6.77 1.66 18.99
CA GLN A 237 6.85 3.09 18.64
C GLN A 237 7.01 4.00 19.85
N ARG A 238 6.59 3.56 21.05
CA ARG A 238 6.65 4.38 22.28
C ARG A 238 8.09 4.67 22.74
N VAL A 239 9.03 3.87 22.30
CA VAL A 239 10.44 3.96 22.67
C VAL A 239 11.34 4.48 21.55
N LEU A 240 10.77 4.80 20.40
CA LEU A 240 11.53 5.43 19.30
C LEU A 240 11.92 6.85 19.68
N PRO A 241 13.20 7.22 19.57
CA PRO A 241 13.71 8.53 19.98
C PRO A 241 13.39 9.66 19.01
N PHE A 242 13.00 9.31 17.78
CA PHE A 242 12.63 10.25 16.71
C PHE A 242 11.16 10.66 16.81
N ASP A 243 10.69 11.42 15.85
CA ASP A 243 9.29 11.80 15.77
C ASP A 243 8.41 10.53 15.80
N GLN A 244 7.63 10.41 16.88
CA GLN A 244 6.78 9.25 17.13
C GLN A 244 5.57 9.19 16.18
N SER A 245 5.37 10.21 15.36
CA SER A 245 4.37 10.22 14.30
C SER A 245 4.83 9.45 13.05
N GLU A 246 6.13 9.16 12.94
CA GLU A 246 6.72 8.45 11.82
C GLU A 246 7.31 7.10 12.27
N ASP A 247 7.00 6.04 11.53
CA ASP A 247 7.55 4.70 11.79
C ASP A 247 9.05 4.61 11.50
N TRP A 248 9.55 5.42 10.54
CA TRP A 248 10.91 5.40 10.06
C TRP A 248 11.44 6.81 9.83
N TYR A 249 12.67 7.05 10.23
CA TYR A 249 13.34 8.32 9.98
C TYR A 249 14.07 8.29 8.64
N GLY A 250 13.65 9.15 7.71
CA GLY A 250 14.27 9.31 6.41
C GLY A 250 15.65 9.96 6.52
N ILE A 251 16.66 9.33 5.93
CA ILE A 251 18.03 9.86 5.85
C ILE A 251 18.43 9.98 4.39
N ASP A 252 18.62 11.21 3.94
CA ASP A 252 19.01 11.47 2.56
C ASP A 252 20.41 10.96 2.27
N LYS A 253 20.54 9.97 1.40
CA LYS A 253 21.77 9.50 0.71
C LYS A 253 23.10 9.67 1.48
N VAL A 254 23.04 9.67 2.79
CA VAL A 254 24.20 9.68 3.67
C VAL A 254 24.53 8.24 4.10
N ASN A 255 25.76 7.98 4.46
CA ASN A 255 26.22 6.69 4.94
C ASN A 255 26.55 6.69 6.46
N SER A 256 26.12 7.72 7.16
CA SER A 256 26.26 7.83 8.61
C SER A 256 25.11 8.62 9.23
N PHE A 257 24.79 8.27 10.46
CA PHE A 257 23.78 8.91 11.26
C PHE A 257 24.24 9.01 12.70
N GLN A 258 24.16 10.17 13.30
CA GLN A 258 24.42 10.38 14.71
C GLN A 258 23.10 10.46 15.47
N TYR A 259 22.94 9.58 16.46
CA TYR A 259 21.78 9.52 17.32
C TYR A 259 21.78 10.67 18.33
#